data_42335bc1d269e5e51aea9e2ec63cb717
#
_entry.id   42335bc1d269e5e51aea9e2ec63cb717
#
_cell.length_a   1.000
_cell.length_b   1.000
_cell.length_c   1.000
_cell.angle_alpha   90.00
_cell.angle_beta   90.00
_cell.angle_gamma   90.00
#
_symmetry.space_group_name_H-M   'P 1'
#
loop_
_entity.id
_entity.type
_entity.pdbx_description
1 polymer ?
#
loop_
_entity_poly.entity_id
_entity_poly.type
_entity_poly.pdbx_seq_one_letter_code
_entity_poly.pdbx_strand_id
1 'polypeptide(L)'
;MTIVDRVLTYRRRAQRVWSGPDHYEWLSGYLATRGRQRAAARVIAIGVLFLAGIEVLMMFSPAGPTGAVQRGCALAVVAVCVAISLIWIRPRWPTRTASTVFVLVSAACIGVACVVEADPMSAIAACGLYGVLGGYIGIFHSVRLLAVNLAVAVAVSTIVAIRIAEQIDAVTAVAKLLAVLGGITVIPILCQLLLERLGPDAINSDTDALTGLLNRRALHSRAADVLDGSTGSSGAVLAVYLVDLDDFKRVNDTYGHAVGDAVLSTVARAIQAKCDLSLIHI
;
A
#
# COMPACT_ATOMS: atom_id res chain seq x y z
N MET A 1 -6.62 -34.03 14.40
CA MET A 1 -6.69 -33.15 13.22
C MET A 1 -6.07 -33.90 12.06
N THR A 2 -6.88 -34.39 11.15
CA THR A 2 -6.45 -35.22 10.02
C THR A 2 -5.69 -34.36 8.98
N ILE A 3 -4.88 -35.02 8.11
CA ILE A 3 -4.18 -34.34 7.00
C ILE A 3 -5.19 -33.57 6.13
N VAL A 4 -6.39 -34.11 5.94
CA VAL A 4 -7.50 -33.48 5.20
C VAL A 4 -7.95 -32.17 5.87
N ASP A 5 -8.07 -32.13 7.19
CA ASP A 5 -8.47 -30.92 7.93
C ASP A 5 -7.41 -29.82 7.80
N ARG A 6 -6.13 -30.18 7.79
CA ARG A 6 -5.04 -29.22 7.54
C ARG A 6 -5.11 -28.65 6.13
N VAL A 7 -5.26 -29.51 5.11
CA VAL A 7 -5.37 -29.08 3.71
C VAL A 7 -6.57 -28.15 3.49
N LEU A 8 -7.72 -28.49 4.05
CA LEU A 8 -8.93 -27.65 3.97
C LEU A 8 -8.75 -26.30 4.69
N THR A 9 -8.07 -26.29 5.83
CA THR A 9 -7.76 -25.07 6.57
C THR A 9 -6.78 -24.18 5.79
N TYR A 10 -5.74 -24.75 5.17
CA TYR A 10 -4.81 -24.02 4.29
C TYR A 10 -5.52 -23.49 3.05
N ARG A 11 -6.39 -24.26 2.43
CA ARG A 11 -7.16 -23.84 1.25
C ARG A 11 -8.11 -22.67 1.56
N ARG A 12 -8.80 -22.72 2.70
CA ARG A 12 -9.67 -21.63 3.17
C ARG A 12 -8.88 -20.37 3.55
N ARG A 13 -7.67 -20.51 4.12
CA ARG A 13 -6.76 -19.38 4.37
C ARG A 13 -6.26 -18.77 3.06
N ALA A 14 -5.78 -19.59 2.13
CA ALA A 14 -5.33 -19.14 0.83
C ALA A 14 -6.44 -18.43 0.05
N GLN A 15 -7.67 -18.95 0.07
CA GLN A 15 -8.82 -18.29 -0.54
C GLN A 15 -9.14 -16.95 0.12
N ARG A 16 -9.07 -16.81 1.43
CA ARG A 16 -9.26 -15.54 2.14
C ARG A 16 -8.19 -14.51 1.78
N VAL A 17 -6.92 -14.90 1.70
CA VAL A 17 -5.82 -14.03 1.28
C VAL A 17 -6.00 -13.61 -0.17
N TRP A 18 -6.38 -14.55 -1.06
CA TRP A 18 -6.59 -14.28 -2.47
C TRP A 18 -7.79 -13.38 -2.76
N SER A 19 -8.85 -13.48 -1.96
CA SER A 19 -10.05 -12.63 -2.05
C SER A 19 -10.01 -11.43 -1.11
N GLY A 20 -8.87 -11.21 -0.44
CA GLY A 20 -8.68 -10.09 0.48
C GLY A 20 -8.96 -8.74 -0.18
N PRO A 21 -9.49 -7.77 0.57
CA PRO A 21 -9.77 -6.43 0.06
C PRO A 21 -8.47 -5.74 -0.36
N ASP A 22 -8.60 -4.85 -1.33
CA ASP A 22 -7.56 -3.92 -1.72
C ASP A 22 -7.42 -2.85 -0.61
N HIS A 23 -6.20 -2.55 -0.23
CA HIS A 23 -5.92 -1.60 0.86
C HIS A 23 -5.89 -0.14 0.41
N TYR A 24 -6.07 0.14 -0.89
CA TYR A 24 -5.86 1.45 -1.48
C TYR A 24 -6.72 2.54 -0.87
N GLU A 25 -8.04 2.36 -0.84
CA GLU A 25 -8.99 3.35 -0.33
C GLU A 25 -8.73 3.66 1.15
N TRP A 26 -8.55 2.61 1.93
CA TRP A 26 -8.27 2.75 3.35
C TRP A 26 -6.95 3.48 3.62
N LEU A 27 -5.86 3.06 2.99
CA LEU A 27 -4.54 3.64 3.23
C LEU A 27 -4.45 5.08 2.71
N SER A 28 -5.08 5.35 1.55
CA SER A 28 -5.16 6.71 1.02
C SER A 28 -5.93 7.63 1.94
N GLY A 29 -7.07 7.17 2.51
CA GLY A 29 -7.82 7.87 3.55
C GLY A 29 -7.00 8.14 4.81
N TYR A 30 -6.27 7.13 5.29
CA TYR A 30 -5.37 7.28 6.44
C TYR A 30 -4.26 8.32 6.21
N LEU A 31 -3.66 8.33 5.02
CA LEU A 31 -2.66 9.34 4.65
C LEU A 31 -3.28 10.74 4.54
N ALA A 32 -4.54 10.85 4.09
CA ALA A 32 -5.27 12.10 4.01
C ALA A 32 -5.51 12.71 5.39
N THR A 33 -6.05 11.93 6.32
CA THR A 33 -6.35 12.40 7.69
C THR A 33 -5.12 12.88 8.44
N ARG A 34 -3.94 12.34 8.10
CA ARG A 34 -2.65 12.77 8.65
C ARG A 34 -1.93 13.85 7.84
N GLY A 35 -2.51 14.34 6.77
CA GLY A 35 -1.89 15.34 5.89
C GLY A 35 -0.65 14.85 5.15
N ARG A 36 -0.43 13.52 5.07
CA ARG A 36 0.79 12.90 4.52
C ARG A 36 0.69 12.46 3.06
N GLN A 37 -0.48 12.58 2.41
CA GLN A 37 -0.65 12.20 1.01
C GLN A 37 0.35 12.92 0.09
N ARG A 38 0.55 14.24 0.27
CA ARG A 38 1.48 15.02 -0.56
C ARG A 38 2.93 14.57 -0.39
N ALA A 39 3.35 14.23 0.83
CA ALA A 39 4.69 13.72 1.08
C ALA A 39 4.89 12.35 0.43
N ALA A 40 3.95 11.43 0.59
CA ALA A 40 3.99 10.11 -0.03
C ALA A 40 4.00 10.21 -1.57
N ALA A 41 3.15 11.06 -2.15
CA ALA A 41 3.11 11.29 -3.59
C ALA A 41 4.44 11.83 -4.14
N ARG A 42 5.07 12.77 -3.43
CA ARG A 42 6.39 13.30 -3.81
C ARG A 42 7.48 12.23 -3.75
N VAL A 43 7.47 11.39 -2.72
CA VAL A 43 8.44 10.27 -2.60
C VAL A 43 8.30 9.32 -3.78
N ILE A 44 7.07 8.97 -4.17
CA ILE A 44 6.82 8.11 -5.34
C ILE A 44 7.31 8.80 -6.62
N ALA A 45 6.95 10.07 -6.83
CA ALA A 45 7.37 10.83 -8.01
C ALA A 45 8.90 10.93 -8.12
N ILE A 46 9.58 11.26 -7.01
CA ILE A 46 11.05 11.34 -6.96
C ILE A 46 11.67 9.98 -7.25
N GLY A 47 11.12 8.89 -6.68
CA GLY A 47 11.58 7.53 -6.93
C GLY A 47 11.49 7.16 -8.43
N VAL A 48 10.37 7.47 -9.08
CA VAL A 48 10.19 7.21 -10.52
C VAL A 48 11.15 8.07 -11.37
N LEU A 49 11.34 9.36 -11.02
CA LEU A 49 12.31 10.22 -11.72
C LEU A 49 13.75 9.75 -11.52
N PHE A 50 14.07 9.25 -10.34
CA PHE A 50 15.39 8.68 -10.07
C PHE A 50 15.66 7.47 -10.97
N LEU A 51 14.68 6.59 -11.16
CA LEU A 51 14.78 5.45 -12.06
C LEU A 51 14.91 5.89 -13.52
N ALA A 52 14.17 6.91 -13.94
CA ALA A 52 14.33 7.52 -15.27
C ALA A 52 15.74 8.09 -15.45
N GLY A 53 16.31 8.70 -14.42
CA GLY A 53 17.70 9.20 -14.44
C GLY A 53 18.74 8.09 -14.60
N ILE A 54 18.54 6.93 -13.95
CA ILE A 54 19.37 5.75 -14.13
C ILE A 54 19.32 5.27 -15.60
N GLU A 55 18.11 5.16 -16.16
CA GLU A 55 17.91 4.75 -17.55
C GLU A 55 18.63 5.70 -18.53
N VAL A 56 18.55 7.01 -18.29
CA VAL A 56 19.30 8.02 -19.08
C VAL A 56 20.81 7.81 -18.94
N LEU A 57 21.32 7.55 -17.74
CA LEU A 57 22.75 7.28 -17.52
C LEU A 57 23.21 6.02 -18.28
N MET A 58 22.39 4.96 -18.27
CA MET A 58 22.69 3.72 -18.97
C MET A 58 22.79 3.92 -20.49
N MET A 59 22.10 4.91 -21.07
CA MET A 59 22.25 5.23 -22.53
C MET A 59 23.64 5.72 -22.92
N PHE A 60 24.47 6.17 -21.96
CA PHE A 60 25.86 6.58 -22.17
C PHE A 60 26.87 5.47 -21.82
N SER A 61 26.38 4.31 -21.34
CA SER A 61 27.21 3.16 -21.01
C SER A 61 27.24 2.15 -22.15
N PRO A 62 28.38 1.47 -22.39
CA PRO A 62 28.44 0.34 -23.33
C PRO A 62 27.58 -0.85 -22.89
N ALA A 63 27.23 -0.93 -21.61
CA ALA A 63 26.32 -1.94 -21.06
C ALA A 63 24.84 -1.65 -21.37
N GLY A 64 24.52 -0.39 -21.66
CA GLY A 64 23.16 0.07 -21.97
C GLY A 64 22.72 -0.20 -23.40
N PRO A 65 21.58 0.38 -23.82
CA PRO A 65 20.98 0.14 -25.12
C PRO A 65 21.88 0.68 -26.25
N THR A 66 22.33 -0.18 -27.16
CA THR A 66 23.34 0.17 -28.22
C THR A 66 22.70 0.47 -29.57
N GLY A 67 21.58 -0.18 -29.93
CA GLY A 67 20.90 -0.01 -31.20
C GLY A 67 19.91 1.16 -31.23
N ALA A 68 19.57 1.66 -32.41
CA ALA A 68 18.61 2.76 -32.56
C ALA A 68 17.21 2.41 -32.00
N VAL A 69 16.75 1.17 -32.20
CA VAL A 69 15.47 0.69 -31.67
C VAL A 69 15.52 0.60 -30.14
N GLN A 70 16.60 0.01 -29.60
CA GLN A 70 16.77 -0.12 -28.15
C GLN A 70 16.81 1.25 -27.45
N ARG A 71 17.57 2.21 -28.03
CA ARG A 71 17.59 3.59 -27.52
C ARG A 71 16.25 4.29 -27.65
N GLY A 72 15.49 4.03 -28.71
CA GLY A 72 14.14 4.55 -28.88
C GLY A 72 13.19 4.01 -27.79
N CYS A 73 13.27 2.72 -27.47
CA CYS A 73 12.52 2.11 -26.37
C CYS A 73 12.91 2.70 -25.01
N ALA A 74 14.20 2.85 -24.74
CA ALA A 74 14.70 3.46 -23.49
C ALA A 74 14.20 4.91 -23.33
N LEU A 75 14.25 5.73 -24.41
CA LEU A 75 13.69 7.08 -24.40
C LEU A 75 12.17 7.09 -24.16
N ALA A 76 11.43 6.13 -24.73
CA ALA A 76 10.02 5.99 -24.47
C ALA A 76 9.74 5.65 -22.99
N VAL A 77 10.53 4.75 -22.39
CA VAL A 77 10.45 4.45 -20.95
C VAL A 77 10.70 5.70 -20.11
N VAL A 78 11.74 6.46 -20.41
CA VAL A 78 12.06 7.73 -19.72
C VAL A 78 10.88 8.71 -19.83
N ALA A 79 10.33 8.90 -21.03
CA ALA A 79 9.20 9.80 -21.26
C ALA A 79 7.95 9.36 -20.44
N VAL A 80 7.66 8.06 -20.39
CA VAL A 80 6.57 7.51 -19.58
C VAL A 80 6.83 7.74 -18.09
N CYS A 81 8.04 7.51 -17.59
CA CYS A 81 8.40 7.76 -16.20
C CYS A 81 8.23 9.24 -15.81
N VAL A 82 8.64 10.17 -16.69
CA VAL A 82 8.44 11.61 -16.49
C VAL A 82 6.93 11.93 -16.43
N ALA A 83 6.13 11.40 -17.36
CA ALA A 83 4.68 11.62 -17.37
C ALA A 83 4.00 11.08 -16.09
N ILE A 84 4.39 9.89 -15.63
CA ILE A 84 3.92 9.31 -14.36
C ILE A 84 4.29 10.21 -13.19
N SER A 85 5.52 10.70 -13.12
CA SER A 85 5.97 11.57 -12.03
C SER A 85 5.18 12.88 -11.99
N LEU A 86 4.88 13.46 -13.13
CA LEU A 86 4.03 14.66 -13.23
C LEU A 86 2.60 14.40 -12.72
N ILE A 87 2.06 13.19 -12.94
CA ILE A 87 0.75 12.80 -12.39
C ILE A 87 0.81 12.73 -10.87
N TRP A 88 1.87 12.15 -10.28
CA TRP A 88 2.05 12.02 -8.84
C TRP A 88 2.35 13.34 -8.13
N ILE A 89 2.94 14.34 -8.80
CA ILE A 89 3.19 15.68 -8.23
C ILE A 89 1.90 16.52 -8.14
N ARG A 90 0.83 16.16 -8.86
CA ARG A 90 -0.44 16.88 -8.80
C ARG A 90 -0.98 16.99 -7.38
N PRO A 91 -1.75 18.06 -7.04
CA PRO A 91 -2.27 18.24 -5.69
C PRO A 91 -3.32 17.20 -5.28
N ARG A 92 -3.91 16.47 -6.22
CA ARG A 92 -4.91 15.43 -5.99
C ARG A 92 -4.25 14.06 -5.95
N TRP A 93 -4.54 13.30 -4.89
CA TRP A 93 -4.14 11.89 -4.81
C TRP A 93 -4.77 11.09 -5.95
N PRO A 94 -4.02 10.19 -6.63
CA PRO A 94 -4.57 9.40 -7.72
C PRO A 94 -5.74 8.51 -7.25
N THR A 95 -6.67 8.21 -8.18
CA THR A 95 -7.72 7.22 -7.92
C THR A 95 -7.12 5.81 -7.89
N ARG A 96 -7.84 4.85 -7.30
CA ARG A 96 -7.46 3.42 -7.31
C ARG A 96 -7.16 2.91 -8.71
N THR A 97 -8.01 3.25 -9.69
CA THR A 97 -7.80 2.87 -11.10
C THR A 97 -6.51 3.46 -11.66
N ALA A 98 -6.24 4.75 -11.41
CA ALA A 98 -5.01 5.40 -11.85
C ALA A 98 -3.77 4.76 -11.21
N SER A 99 -3.84 4.36 -9.94
CA SER A 99 -2.78 3.64 -9.24
C SER A 99 -2.56 2.23 -9.82
N THR A 100 -3.63 1.51 -10.18
CA THR A 100 -3.51 0.21 -10.85
C THR A 100 -2.85 0.35 -12.23
N VAL A 101 -3.25 1.35 -13.02
CA VAL A 101 -2.62 1.66 -14.31
C VAL A 101 -1.15 2.02 -14.12
N PHE A 102 -0.83 2.82 -13.12
CA PHE A 102 0.56 3.13 -12.75
C PHE A 102 1.38 1.85 -12.52
N VAL A 103 0.86 0.89 -11.76
CA VAL A 103 1.56 -0.39 -11.51
C VAL A 103 1.78 -1.17 -12.80
N LEU A 104 0.75 -1.33 -13.64
CA LEU A 104 0.86 -2.10 -14.88
C LEU A 104 1.82 -1.46 -15.88
N VAL A 105 1.75 -0.14 -16.03
CA VAL A 105 2.65 0.62 -16.90
C VAL A 105 4.08 0.56 -16.38
N SER A 106 4.29 0.71 -15.06
CA SER A 106 5.62 0.62 -14.46
C SER A 106 6.23 -0.78 -14.63
N ALA A 107 5.42 -1.85 -14.45
CA ALA A 107 5.89 -3.21 -14.69
C ALA A 107 6.30 -3.43 -16.15
N ALA A 108 5.55 -2.89 -17.10
CA ALA A 108 5.91 -2.93 -18.52
C ALA A 108 7.19 -2.13 -18.83
N CYS A 109 7.35 -0.92 -18.26
CA CYS A 109 8.55 -0.10 -18.41
C CYS A 109 9.80 -0.80 -17.89
N ILE A 110 9.73 -1.42 -16.70
CA ILE A 110 10.83 -2.20 -16.13
C ILE A 110 11.18 -3.36 -17.08
N GLY A 111 10.18 -4.07 -17.60
CA GLY A 111 10.41 -5.18 -18.53
C GLY A 111 11.11 -4.73 -19.82
N VAL A 112 10.65 -3.64 -20.41
CA VAL A 112 11.26 -3.06 -21.62
C VAL A 112 12.70 -2.64 -21.33
N ALA A 113 12.95 -1.90 -20.24
CA ALA A 113 14.29 -1.48 -19.83
C ALA A 113 15.23 -2.69 -19.70
N CYS A 114 14.83 -3.74 -18.97
CA CYS A 114 15.65 -4.95 -18.81
C CYS A 114 15.94 -5.69 -20.12
N VAL A 115 15.01 -5.70 -21.08
CA VAL A 115 15.19 -6.43 -22.34
C VAL A 115 16.08 -5.67 -23.32
N VAL A 116 16.02 -4.33 -23.31
CA VAL A 116 16.80 -3.50 -24.26
C VAL A 116 18.25 -3.27 -23.83
N GLU A 117 18.61 -3.53 -22.59
CA GLU A 117 19.99 -3.50 -22.10
C GLU A 117 20.88 -4.47 -22.90
N ALA A 118 22.06 -4.00 -23.33
CA ALA A 118 23.02 -4.83 -24.06
C ALA A 118 23.69 -5.87 -23.17
N ASP A 119 24.10 -5.46 -21.97
CA ASP A 119 24.72 -6.33 -20.97
C ASP A 119 23.68 -7.05 -20.12
N PRO A 120 23.60 -8.40 -20.17
CA PRO A 120 22.61 -9.13 -19.38
C PRO A 120 22.88 -9.11 -17.87
N MET A 121 24.10 -8.78 -17.42
CA MET A 121 24.40 -8.63 -15.99
C MET A 121 23.81 -7.35 -15.43
N SER A 122 23.82 -6.26 -16.17
CA SER A 122 23.11 -5.02 -15.84
C SER A 122 21.60 -5.22 -15.89
N ALA A 123 21.10 -5.91 -16.91
CA ALA A 123 19.69 -6.22 -17.07
C ALA A 123 19.12 -7.05 -15.90
N ILE A 124 19.84 -8.09 -15.43
CA ILE A 124 19.36 -8.92 -14.31
C ILE A 124 19.34 -8.12 -12.99
N ALA A 125 20.26 -7.20 -12.79
CA ALA A 125 20.25 -6.30 -11.64
C ALA A 125 19.02 -5.36 -11.68
N ALA A 126 18.68 -4.82 -12.86
CA ALA A 126 17.50 -3.99 -13.06
C ALA A 126 16.18 -4.75 -12.81
N CYS A 127 16.12 -6.08 -13.01
CA CYS A 127 14.97 -6.89 -12.65
C CYS A 127 14.61 -6.78 -11.14
N GLY A 128 15.56 -6.43 -10.28
CA GLY A 128 15.31 -6.17 -8.85
C GLY A 128 14.29 -5.06 -8.60
N LEU A 129 14.06 -4.15 -9.55
CA LEU A 129 13.06 -3.08 -9.48
C LEU A 129 11.62 -3.60 -9.38
N TYR A 130 11.35 -4.81 -9.87
CA TYR A 130 10.07 -5.48 -9.63
C TYR A 130 9.78 -5.71 -8.14
N GLY A 131 10.82 -5.87 -7.30
CA GLY A 131 10.68 -5.94 -5.85
C GLY A 131 10.24 -4.63 -5.23
N VAL A 132 10.78 -3.49 -5.71
CA VAL A 132 10.36 -2.15 -5.27
C VAL A 132 8.91 -1.88 -5.66
N LEU A 133 8.54 -2.17 -6.91
CA LEU A 133 7.15 -2.06 -7.38
C LEU A 133 6.23 -3.01 -6.62
N GLY A 134 6.69 -4.24 -6.35
CA GLY A 134 5.99 -5.22 -5.53
C GLY A 134 5.77 -4.74 -4.09
N GLY A 135 6.73 -4.02 -3.50
CA GLY A 135 6.59 -3.37 -2.20
C GLY A 135 5.45 -2.35 -2.20
N TYR A 136 5.39 -1.49 -3.22
CA TYR A 136 4.27 -0.57 -3.42
C TYR A 136 2.93 -1.31 -3.52
N ILE A 137 2.88 -2.36 -4.34
CA ILE A 137 1.65 -3.18 -4.50
C ILE A 137 1.26 -3.83 -3.17
N GLY A 138 2.22 -4.40 -2.44
CA GLY A 138 1.99 -5.04 -1.14
C GLY A 138 1.42 -4.08 -0.09
N ILE A 139 1.75 -2.79 -0.20
CA ILE A 139 1.24 -1.73 0.69
C ILE A 139 -0.15 -1.26 0.26
N PHE A 140 -0.39 -1.01 -1.01
CA PHE A 140 -1.59 -0.31 -1.48
C PHE A 140 -2.63 -1.22 -2.13
N HIS A 141 -2.23 -2.37 -2.68
CA HIS A 141 -3.09 -3.18 -3.53
C HIS A 141 -3.26 -4.62 -3.05
N SER A 142 -4.10 -5.37 -3.77
CA SER A 142 -4.42 -6.76 -3.46
C SER A 142 -3.30 -7.73 -3.88
N VAL A 143 -3.31 -8.92 -3.25
CA VAL A 143 -2.45 -10.07 -3.62
C VAL A 143 -2.56 -10.44 -5.09
N ARG A 144 -3.72 -10.23 -5.73
CA ARG A 144 -3.91 -10.54 -7.15
C ARG A 144 -3.01 -9.68 -8.04
N LEU A 145 -2.94 -8.37 -7.78
CA LEU A 145 -2.07 -7.48 -8.54
C LEU A 145 -0.59 -7.77 -8.26
N LEU A 146 -0.27 -8.16 -7.03
CA LEU A 146 1.08 -8.64 -6.67
C LEU A 146 1.44 -9.91 -7.46
N ALA A 147 0.53 -10.87 -7.57
CA ALA A 147 0.76 -12.10 -8.34
C ALA A 147 1.01 -11.80 -9.83
N VAL A 148 0.29 -10.85 -10.41
CA VAL A 148 0.53 -10.39 -11.79
C VAL A 148 1.95 -9.78 -11.91
N ASN A 149 2.33 -8.89 -11.01
CA ASN A 149 3.68 -8.29 -11.00
C ASN A 149 4.77 -9.37 -10.87
N LEU A 150 4.60 -10.33 -9.96
CA LEU A 150 5.55 -11.43 -9.79
C LEU A 150 5.63 -12.34 -11.02
N ALA A 151 4.51 -12.63 -11.68
CA ALA A 151 4.51 -13.42 -12.92
C ALA A 151 5.30 -12.72 -14.04
N VAL A 152 5.08 -11.41 -14.22
CA VAL A 152 5.84 -10.59 -15.19
C VAL A 152 7.33 -10.56 -14.81
N ALA A 153 7.64 -10.34 -13.53
CA ALA A 153 9.01 -10.30 -13.03
C ALA A 153 9.75 -11.63 -13.28
N VAL A 154 9.10 -12.77 -13.00
CA VAL A 154 9.67 -14.11 -13.26
C VAL A 154 9.91 -14.29 -14.75
N ALA A 155 8.95 -13.94 -15.62
CA ALA A 155 9.10 -14.08 -17.05
C ALA A 155 10.28 -13.25 -17.60
N VAL A 156 10.36 -11.97 -17.24
CA VAL A 156 11.45 -11.07 -17.68
C VAL A 156 12.79 -11.53 -17.11
N SER A 157 12.88 -11.86 -15.83
CA SER A 157 14.13 -12.33 -15.23
C SER A 157 14.61 -13.66 -15.84
N THR A 158 13.69 -14.54 -16.23
CA THR A 158 14.03 -15.78 -16.94
C THR A 158 14.58 -15.50 -18.33
N ILE A 159 13.97 -14.56 -19.09
CA ILE A 159 14.50 -14.15 -20.41
C ILE A 159 15.92 -13.61 -20.28
N VAL A 160 16.17 -12.76 -19.28
CA VAL A 160 17.51 -12.21 -19.03
C VAL A 160 18.48 -13.31 -18.57
N ALA A 161 18.05 -14.23 -17.73
CA ALA A 161 18.89 -15.36 -17.28
C ALA A 161 19.29 -16.27 -18.43
N ILE A 162 18.43 -16.50 -19.42
CA ILE A 162 18.77 -17.26 -20.65
C ILE A 162 19.91 -16.53 -21.39
N ARG A 163 19.83 -15.19 -21.55
CA ARG A 163 20.91 -14.39 -22.17
C ARG A 163 22.23 -14.51 -21.39
N ILE A 164 22.20 -14.57 -20.05
CA ILE A 164 23.40 -14.82 -19.22
C ILE A 164 23.96 -16.20 -19.52
N ALA A 165 23.11 -17.24 -19.58
CA ALA A 165 23.53 -18.60 -19.86
C ALA A 165 24.22 -18.74 -21.23
N GLU A 166 23.71 -18.02 -22.24
CA GLU A 166 24.26 -18.04 -23.62
C GLU A 166 25.56 -17.24 -23.75
N GLN A 167 25.70 -16.12 -23.01
CA GLN A 167 26.84 -15.20 -23.17
C GLN A 167 27.96 -15.43 -22.17
N ILE A 168 27.66 -16.03 -21.01
CA ILE A 168 28.61 -16.24 -19.92
C ILE A 168 28.65 -17.72 -19.53
N ASP A 169 27.70 -18.19 -18.69
CA ASP A 169 27.55 -19.60 -18.31
C ASP A 169 26.21 -19.87 -17.58
N ALA A 170 25.81 -21.12 -17.56
CA ALA A 170 24.55 -21.55 -16.97
C ALA A 170 24.54 -21.44 -15.42
N VAL A 171 25.67 -21.62 -14.74
CA VAL A 171 25.75 -21.57 -13.27
C VAL A 171 25.52 -20.16 -12.79
N THR A 172 26.19 -19.18 -13.43
CA THR A 172 25.98 -17.77 -13.16
C THR A 172 24.51 -17.35 -13.43
N ALA A 173 23.94 -17.81 -14.54
CA ALA A 173 22.54 -17.53 -14.88
C ALA A 173 21.58 -17.99 -13.78
N VAL A 174 21.71 -19.25 -13.32
CA VAL A 174 20.87 -19.81 -12.25
C VAL A 174 21.08 -19.07 -10.93
N ALA A 175 22.34 -18.81 -10.54
CA ALA A 175 22.64 -18.09 -9.30
C ALA A 175 22.03 -16.68 -9.28
N LYS A 176 22.16 -15.93 -10.37
CA LYS A 176 21.60 -14.58 -10.49
C LYS A 176 20.06 -14.60 -10.52
N LEU A 177 19.46 -15.53 -11.25
CA LEU A 177 18.01 -15.69 -11.28
C LEU A 177 17.47 -15.99 -9.87
N LEU A 178 18.06 -16.93 -9.14
CA LEU A 178 17.62 -17.25 -7.78
C LEU A 178 17.76 -16.06 -6.83
N ALA A 179 18.87 -15.30 -6.92
CA ALA A 179 19.08 -14.11 -6.12
C ALA A 179 18.02 -13.05 -6.38
N VAL A 180 17.68 -12.76 -7.64
CA VAL A 180 16.65 -11.81 -8.01
C VAL A 180 15.27 -12.31 -7.58
N LEU A 181 14.92 -13.57 -7.84
CA LEU A 181 13.64 -14.15 -7.43
C LEU A 181 13.44 -14.08 -5.90
N GLY A 182 14.50 -14.31 -5.12
CA GLY A 182 14.47 -14.10 -3.68
C GLY A 182 14.12 -12.67 -3.30
N GLY A 183 14.83 -11.69 -3.88
CA GLY A 183 14.61 -10.27 -3.58
C GLY A 183 13.21 -9.76 -3.98
N ILE A 184 12.77 -10.07 -5.20
CA ILE A 184 11.46 -9.62 -5.70
C ILE A 184 10.27 -10.29 -4.98
N THR A 185 10.49 -11.39 -4.27
CA THR A 185 9.44 -12.12 -3.55
C THR A 185 9.38 -11.71 -2.08
N VAL A 186 10.52 -11.61 -1.41
CA VAL A 186 10.59 -11.37 0.05
C VAL A 186 10.07 -9.99 0.43
N ILE A 187 10.48 -8.94 -0.27
CA ILE A 187 10.11 -7.56 0.09
C ILE A 187 8.58 -7.35 0.02
N PRO A 188 7.88 -7.67 -1.08
CA PRO A 188 6.44 -7.50 -1.16
C PRO A 188 5.66 -8.33 -0.13
N ILE A 189 6.08 -9.56 0.11
CA ILE A 189 5.45 -10.44 1.09
C ILE A 189 5.60 -9.86 2.50
N LEU A 190 6.78 -9.37 2.87
CA LEU A 190 6.99 -8.72 4.17
C LEU A 190 6.14 -7.47 4.32
N CYS A 191 6.06 -6.62 3.29
CA CYS A 191 5.19 -5.43 3.29
C CYS A 191 3.73 -5.81 3.53
N GLN A 192 3.25 -6.86 2.87
CA GLN A 192 1.88 -7.33 2.99
C GLN A 192 1.59 -7.94 4.37
N LEU A 193 2.49 -8.79 4.88
CA LEU A 193 2.38 -9.37 6.22
C LEU A 193 2.40 -8.29 7.32
N LEU A 194 3.24 -7.28 7.18
CA LEU A 194 3.30 -6.15 8.11
C LEU A 194 1.99 -5.36 8.10
N LEU A 195 1.41 -5.10 6.93
CA LEU A 195 0.12 -4.43 6.83
C LEU A 195 -1.03 -5.26 7.39
N GLU A 196 -1.05 -6.57 7.12
CA GLU A 196 -2.06 -7.47 7.67
C GLU A 196 -1.99 -7.57 9.20
N ARG A 197 -0.80 -7.41 9.78
CA ARG A 197 -0.60 -7.47 11.24
C ARG A 197 -0.81 -6.13 11.92
N LEU A 198 -0.27 -5.05 11.35
CA LEU A 198 -0.32 -3.70 11.92
C LEU A 198 -1.55 -2.91 11.48
N GLY A 199 -2.12 -3.23 10.31
CA GLY A 199 -3.29 -2.56 9.77
C GLY A 199 -4.52 -2.68 10.67
N PRO A 200 -4.93 -3.90 11.10
CA PRO A 200 -6.07 -4.07 12.02
C PRO A 200 -5.90 -3.33 13.34
N ASP A 201 -4.72 -3.33 13.93
CA ASP A 201 -4.46 -2.63 15.21
C ASP A 201 -4.47 -1.11 15.04
N ALA A 202 -4.04 -0.61 13.88
CA ALA A 202 -4.11 0.81 13.54
C ALA A 202 -5.54 1.25 13.13
N ILE A 203 -6.37 0.32 12.64
CA ILE A 203 -7.77 0.53 12.21
C ILE A 203 -8.74 0.28 13.36
N ASN A 204 -8.58 -0.80 14.09
CA ASN A 204 -9.46 -1.20 15.20
C ASN A 204 -9.40 -0.23 16.38
N SER A 205 -8.52 0.75 16.32
CA SER A 205 -8.59 1.94 17.15
C SER A 205 -9.61 2.97 16.64
N ASP A 206 -10.71 2.57 16.03
CA ASP A 206 -11.87 3.45 15.83
C ASP A 206 -12.63 3.67 17.13
N THR A 207 -12.41 2.77 18.07
CA THR A 207 -12.97 2.87 19.42
C THR A 207 -11.87 3.22 20.42
N ASP A 208 -12.26 3.95 21.45
CA ASP A 208 -11.45 4.20 22.63
C ASP A 208 -11.35 2.92 23.46
N ALA A 209 -10.14 2.51 23.82
CA ALA A 209 -9.90 1.23 24.51
C ALA A 209 -10.51 1.16 25.91
N LEU A 210 -10.72 2.30 26.57
CA LEU A 210 -11.30 2.37 27.91
C LEU A 210 -12.82 2.31 27.88
N THR A 211 -13.44 3.06 26.97
CA THR A 211 -14.88 3.32 26.97
C THR A 211 -15.64 2.49 25.93
N GLY A 212 -14.95 1.94 24.93
CA GLY A 212 -15.55 1.23 23.79
C GLY A 212 -16.33 2.14 22.83
N LEU A 213 -16.35 3.46 23.06
CA LEU A 213 -17.00 4.43 22.19
C LEU A 213 -16.08 4.79 21.00
N LEU A 214 -16.64 5.44 19.98
CA LEU A 214 -15.81 5.96 18.88
C LEU A 214 -14.78 6.93 19.43
N ASN A 215 -13.53 6.81 19.01
CA ASN A 215 -12.55 7.82 19.28
C ASN A 215 -12.82 9.08 18.43
N ARG A 216 -12.18 10.20 18.78
CA ARG A 216 -12.36 11.49 18.09
C ARG A 216 -12.19 11.38 16.56
N ARG A 217 -11.25 10.55 16.09
CA ARG A 217 -10.98 10.39 14.66
C ARG A 217 -12.12 9.68 13.94
N ALA A 218 -12.60 8.58 14.50
CA ALA A 218 -13.69 7.79 13.93
C ALA A 218 -15.01 8.57 13.95
N LEU A 219 -15.25 9.37 14.99
CA LEU A 219 -16.39 10.28 15.04
C LEU A 219 -16.37 11.28 13.89
N HIS A 220 -15.25 11.98 13.66
CA HIS A 220 -15.14 12.94 12.57
C HIS A 220 -15.35 12.32 11.19
N SER A 221 -14.80 11.11 10.97
CA SER A 221 -14.98 10.40 9.70
C SER A 221 -16.44 10.02 9.47
N ARG A 222 -17.09 9.42 10.46
CA ARG A 222 -18.51 9.02 10.35
C ARG A 222 -19.47 10.20 10.31
N ALA A 223 -19.17 11.29 11.01
CA ALA A 223 -19.97 12.51 10.94
C ALA A 223 -19.92 13.13 9.54
N ALA A 224 -18.76 13.12 8.88
CA ALA A 224 -18.64 13.59 7.49
C ALA A 224 -19.50 12.72 6.54
N ASP A 225 -19.43 11.38 6.69
CA ASP A 225 -20.24 10.45 5.86
C ASP A 225 -21.74 10.68 6.04
N VAL A 226 -22.20 10.96 7.27
CA VAL A 226 -23.61 11.24 7.56
C VAL A 226 -24.03 12.60 6.95
N LEU A 227 -23.16 13.61 7.03
CA LEU A 227 -23.45 14.93 6.44
C LEU A 227 -23.48 14.86 4.91
N ASP A 228 -22.55 14.14 4.28
CA ASP A 228 -22.51 13.95 2.82
C ASP A 228 -23.69 13.11 2.32
N GLY A 229 -24.10 12.07 3.06
CA GLY A 229 -25.26 11.23 2.76
C GLY A 229 -26.61 11.94 2.96
N SER A 230 -26.70 12.93 3.84
CA SER A 230 -27.93 13.67 4.12
C SER A 230 -28.26 14.75 3.09
N THR A 231 -27.33 15.10 2.20
CA THR A 231 -27.58 16.06 1.10
C THR A 231 -28.58 15.60 0.05
N GLY A 232 -29.00 14.30 0.08
CA GLY A 232 -29.99 13.72 -0.83
C GLY A 232 -31.36 13.42 -0.25
N SER A 233 -31.57 13.50 1.08
CA SER A 233 -32.86 13.23 1.72
C SER A 233 -33.40 14.49 2.44
N SER A 234 -34.44 15.05 1.85
CA SER A 234 -35.15 16.22 2.43
C SER A 234 -35.70 15.86 3.81
N GLY A 235 -35.16 16.49 4.86
CA GLY A 235 -35.75 16.49 6.20
C GLY A 235 -34.99 15.77 7.32
N ALA A 236 -33.78 15.25 7.07
CA ALA A 236 -32.95 14.72 8.16
C ALA A 236 -32.37 15.87 9.01
N VAL A 237 -32.58 15.82 10.32
CA VAL A 237 -32.00 16.77 11.29
C VAL A 237 -30.88 16.05 12.05
N LEU A 238 -29.66 16.56 11.99
CA LEU A 238 -28.56 16.10 12.82
C LEU A 238 -28.50 16.94 14.11
N ALA A 239 -28.70 16.27 15.26
CA ALA A 239 -28.51 16.88 16.57
C ALA A 239 -27.14 16.47 17.11
N VAL A 240 -26.35 17.42 17.56
CA VAL A 240 -25.03 17.19 18.19
C VAL A 240 -25.12 17.59 19.66
N TYR A 241 -24.79 16.66 20.54
CA TYR A 241 -24.74 16.88 21.98
C TYR A 241 -23.28 16.82 22.44
N LEU A 242 -22.83 17.85 23.15
CA LEU A 242 -21.54 17.87 23.83
C LEU A 242 -21.81 17.66 25.33
N VAL A 243 -21.19 16.63 25.90
CA VAL A 243 -21.31 16.30 27.32
C VAL A 243 -19.94 16.44 27.96
N ASP A 244 -19.86 17.16 29.06
CA ASP A 244 -18.65 17.32 29.86
C ASP A 244 -18.90 16.84 31.30
N LEU A 245 -17.86 16.35 31.96
CA LEU A 245 -17.93 15.87 33.35
C LEU A 245 -17.40 16.95 34.30
N ASP A 246 -18.30 17.53 35.07
CA ASP A 246 -17.93 18.54 36.08
C ASP A 246 -16.94 17.95 37.09
N ASP A 247 -15.90 18.72 37.40
CA ASP A 247 -14.89 18.37 38.40
C ASP A 247 -14.16 17.02 38.19
N PHE A 248 -14.11 16.48 36.99
CA PHE A 248 -13.47 15.17 36.72
C PHE A 248 -12.00 15.14 37.19
N LYS A 249 -11.30 16.26 37.07
CA LYS A 249 -9.93 16.38 37.61
C LYS A 249 -9.91 16.11 39.12
N ARG A 250 -10.86 16.65 39.88
CA ARG A 250 -10.97 16.42 41.33
C ARG A 250 -11.20 14.94 41.69
N VAL A 251 -11.95 14.21 40.86
CA VAL A 251 -12.11 12.75 41.00
C VAL A 251 -10.76 12.06 40.86
N ASN A 252 -10.00 12.38 39.82
CA ASN A 252 -8.67 11.81 39.61
C ASN A 252 -7.68 12.15 40.74
N ASP A 253 -7.68 13.40 41.17
CA ASP A 253 -6.77 13.89 42.21
C ASP A 253 -7.11 13.29 43.60
N THR A 254 -8.40 13.00 43.86
CA THR A 254 -8.85 12.48 45.17
C THR A 254 -8.79 10.96 45.22
N TYR A 255 -9.19 10.26 44.16
CA TYR A 255 -9.41 8.81 44.18
C TYR A 255 -8.45 8.04 43.26
N GLY A 256 -7.60 8.72 42.52
CA GLY A 256 -6.64 8.16 41.59
C GLY A 256 -7.24 7.86 40.21
N HIS A 257 -6.37 7.71 39.23
CA HIS A 257 -6.75 7.52 37.81
C HIS A 257 -7.60 6.26 37.58
N ALA A 258 -7.38 5.17 38.35
CA ALA A 258 -8.16 3.95 38.20
C ALA A 258 -9.67 4.17 38.50
N VAL A 259 -9.99 5.04 39.45
CA VAL A 259 -11.39 5.41 39.74
C VAL A 259 -11.93 6.35 38.66
N GLY A 260 -11.12 7.28 38.17
CA GLY A 260 -11.49 8.12 37.02
C GLY A 260 -11.80 7.31 35.78
N ASP A 261 -11.00 6.30 35.47
CA ASP A 261 -11.24 5.36 34.35
C ASP A 261 -12.55 4.59 34.52
N ALA A 262 -12.87 4.14 35.74
CA ALA A 262 -14.14 3.48 36.04
C ALA A 262 -15.35 4.43 35.88
N VAL A 263 -15.22 5.71 36.24
CA VAL A 263 -16.24 6.74 36.02
C VAL A 263 -16.48 6.94 34.53
N LEU A 264 -15.40 7.14 33.71
CA LEU A 264 -15.51 7.30 32.26
C LEU A 264 -16.20 6.10 31.61
N SER A 265 -15.81 4.88 31.96
CA SER A 265 -16.42 3.64 31.45
C SER A 265 -17.89 3.51 31.84
N THR A 266 -18.27 3.98 33.02
CA THR A 266 -19.66 3.95 33.49
C THR A 266 -20.53 4.97 32.76
N VAL A 267 -20.05 6.18 32.60
CA VAL A 267 -20.72 7.24 31.82
C VAL A 267 -20.89 6.80 30.36
N ALA A 268 -19.85 6.24 29.75
CA ALA A 268 -19.91 5.72 28.39
C ALA A 268 -21.01 4.67 28.20
N ARG A 269 -21.12 3.70 29.12
CA ARG A 269 -22.19 2.70 29.11
C ARG A 269 -23.58 3.31 29.32
N ALA A 270 -23.70 4.31 30.18
CA ALA A 270 -24.98 4.99 30.42
C ALA A 270 -25.43 5.78 29.16
N ILE A 271 -24.52 6.42 28.45
CA ILE A 271 -24.79 7.11 27.18
C ILE A 271 -25.22 6.09 26.11
N GLN A 272 -24.49 4.99 25.95
CA GLN A 272 -24.84 3.92 25.00
C GLN A 272 -26.22 3.32 25.27
N ALA A 273 -26.57 3.07 26.53
CA ALA A 273 -27.84 2.47 26.91
C ALA A 273 -29.05 3.40 26.69
N LYS A 274 -28.86 4.72 26.70
CA LYS A 274 -29.95 5.70 26.57
C LYS A 274 -30.08 6.31 25.18
N CYS A 275 -29.04 6.23 24.40
CA CYS A 275 -28.97 6.85 23.09
C CYS A 275 -28.88 5.78 22.02
N ASP A 276 -29.98 5.57 21.28
CA ASP A 276 -29.99 4.78 20.04
C ASP A 276 -29.27 5.60 18.94
N LEU A 277 -28.05 6.05 19.25
CA LEU A 277 -27.31 7.00 18.44
C LEU A 277 -26.29 6.29 17.54
N SER A 278 -26.32 6.61 16.28
CA SER A 278 -25.37 6.10 15.28
C SER A 278 -23.94 6.63 15.49
N LEU A 279 -23.76 7.70 16.31
CA LEU A 279 -22.47 8.35 16.55
C LEU A 279 -22.33 8.78 18.02
N ILE A 280 -21.47 8.13 18.79
CA ILE A 280 -21.13 8.52 20.17
C ILE A 280 -19.60 8.54 20.31
N HIS A 281 -19.07 9.64 20.89
CA HIS A 281 -17.64 9.86 21.15
C HIS A 281 -17.41 10.46 22.53
N ILE A 282 -16.35 10.07 23.21
CA ILE A 282 -15.77 10.70 24.40
C ILE A 282 -14.42 11.30 24.08
#